data_dee2206a87a02d5ffefdc5c1764641dd
#
_entry.id   dee2206a87a02d5ffefdc5c1764641dd
#
_cell.length_a   1.000
_cell.length_b   1.000
_cell.length_c   1.000
_cell.angle_alpha   90.00
_cell.angle_beta   90.00
_cell.angle_gamma   90.00
#
_symmetry.space_group_name_H-M   'P 1'
#
loop_
_entity.id
_entity.type
_entity.pdbx_description
1 polymer ?
#
loop_
_entity_poly.entity_id
_entity_poly.type
_entity_poly.pdbx_seq_one_letter_code
_entity_poly.pdbx_strand_id
1 'polypeptide(L)'
;MSDEPLRPDPDRLLQHTAAPHRGKLKVFFGACAGVGKTWAMLAEAQRLRAQGLDILIGVAETHGRKETAAMLQGLSTLPPRRLAHRGRYVYEFDLDAALARRPALILVDELAHSNAPGSRHPKRWQDVDELLEAGIDVFTTVNVQHLESLNDVVSGITGVQVRETVPDPFFDAADDVVLVDLPPDDLRQRLNEGKVYIGGQAERAIENFFRKGNLIALRELALRRTADRVDEQMRAWRDRQGQEKVWHTRDAILLCIGHNTGSEKLVRAAARLAARLGSVWHAVYVETPSLHRLPEGRRRAILAALRLAQELGAETATLSDPSEEKAVLHYAREHNLGKIVIGRQSKRRWWDRSGFADRLARHAPDLDLVVIALDEKP
;
A
#
# COMPACT_ATOMS: atom_id res chain seq x y z
N MET A 1 -6.37 55.38 25.33
CA MET A 1 -5.21 54.62 24.86
C MET A 1 -5.74 53.25 24.49
N SER A 2 -5.96 53.04 23.19
CA SER A 2 -6.52 51.82 22.62
C SER A 2 -5.37 50.83 22.33
N ASP A 3 -5.35 49.73 23.05
CA ASP A 3 -4.48 48.59 22.80
C ASP A 3 -5.01 47.85 21.56
N GLU A 4 -4.52 48.20 20.37
CA GLU A 4 -4.70 47.37 19.18
C GLU A 4 -3.73 46.19 19.25
N PRO A 5 -4.20 44.94 19.09
CA PRO A 5 -3.29 43.78 19.04
C PRO A 5 -2.40 43.89 17.78
N LEU A 6 -1.10 43.91 18.00
CA LEU A 6 -0.09 43.87 16.94
C LEU A 6 -0.39 42.72 16.00
N ARG A 7 -0.71 43.02 14.73
CA ARG A 7 -0.80 41.99 13.69
C ARG A 7 0.57 41.33 13.53
N PRO A 8 0.61 40.00 13.55
CA PRO A 8 1.86 39.29 13.28
C PRO A 8 2.40 39.67 11.90
N ASP A 9 3.69 39.91 11.83
CA ASP A 9 4.40 40.22 10.59
C ASP A 9 4.27 39.04 9.61
N PRO A 10 3.67 39.25 8.41
CA PRO A 10 3.50 38.18 7.40
C PRO A 10 4.80 37.53 6.98
N ASP A 11 5.90 38.27 6.95
CA ASP A 11 7.22 37.76 6.57
C ASP A 11 7.82 36.86 7.68
N ARG A 12 7.51 37.12 8.94
CA ARG A 12 7.84 36.21 10.06
C ARG A 12 7.02 34.94 10.05
N LEU A 13 5.75 35.00 9.66
CA LEU A 13 4.90 33.83 9.49
C LEU A 13 5.40 32.96 8.33
N LEU A 14 5.83 33.55 7.21
CA LEU A 14 6.43 32.85 6.08
C LEU A 14 7.79 32.21 6.43
N GLN A 15 8.61 32.82 7.29
CA GLN A 15 9.86 32.24 7.76
C GLN A 15 9.65 31.06 8.74
N HIS A 16 8.52 31.00 9.45
CA HIS A 16 8.17 29.86 10.31
C HIS A 16 7.43 28.73 9.58
N THR A 17 6.95 28.94 8.35
CA THR A 17 6.34 27.91 7.52
C THR A 17 7.33 27.19 6.60
N ALA A 18 8.59 27.60 6.56
CA ALA A 18 9.68 26.85 5.92
C ALA A 18 10.17 25.74 6.86
N ALA A 19 9.33 24.76 7.16
CA ALA A 19 9.83 23.44 7.52
C ALA A 19 10.77 22.98 6.40
N PRO A 20 11.97 22.44 6.70
CA PRO A 20 12.87 21.95 5.66
C PRO A 20 12.08 21.02 4.74
N HIS A 21 12.00 21.38 3.48
CA HIS A 21 11.19 20.64 2.51
C HIS A 21 11.88 19.28 2.30
N ARG A 22 11.29 18.22 2.84
CA ARG A 22 11.77 16.86 2.58
C ARG A 22 11.69 16.60 1.07
N GLY A 23 12.75 16.04 0.49
CA GLY A 23 12.75 15.60 -0.90
C GLY A 23 11.69 14.55 -1.19
N LYS A 24 11.30 14.40 -2.44
CA LYS A 24 10.29 13.44 -2.89
C LYS A 24 10.91 12.11 -3.29
N LEU A 25 10.30 11.02 -2.84
CA LEU A 25 10.70 9.67 -3.19
C LEU A 25 9.81 9.08 -4.28
N LYS A 26 10.40 8.74 -5.44
CA LYS A 26 9.73 7.98 -6.48
C LYS A 26 10.34 6.59 -6.62
N VAL A 27 9.52 5.56 -6.48
CA VAL A 27 9.94 4.16 -6.52
C VAL A 27 9.45 3.49 -7.80
N PHE A 28 10.36 2.94 -8.59
CA PHE A 28 10.04 2.05 -9.70
C PHE A 28 9.96 0.62 -9.17
N PHE A 29 8.76 0.12 -9.06
CA PHE A 29 8.43 -1.14 -8.41
C PHE A 29 8.12 -2.23 -9.43
N GLY A 30 8.48 -3.48 -9.15
CA GLY A 30 8.18 -4.58 -10.05
C GLY A 30 8.26 -5.95 -9.40
N ALA A 31 7.74 -6.96 -10.10
CA ALA A 31 7.65 -8.32 -9.58
C ALA A 31 9.03 -8.95 -9.30
N CYS A 32 10.03 -8.72 -10.16
CA CYS A 32 11.37 -9.32 -10.02
C CYS A 32 12.41 -8.59 -10.88
N ALA A 33 13.65 -9.10 -10.88
CA ALA A 33 14.69 -8.63 -11.77
C ALA A 33 14.30 -8.87 -13.25
N GLY A 34 14.72 -7.98 -14.13
CA GLY A 34 14.53 -8.12 -15.58
C GLY A 34 13.25 -7.48 -16.15
N VAL A 35 12.28 -7.03 -15.33
CA VAL A 35 11.05 -6.39 -15.80
C VAL A 35 11.29 -4.99 -16.41
N GLY A 36 12.47 -4.38 -16.20
CA GLY A 36 12.85 -3.11 -16.83
C GLY A 36 12.81 -1.87 -15.92
N LYS A 37 12.79 -2.02 -14.59
CA LYS A 37 12.72 -0.91 -13.63
C LYS A 37 13.81 0.14 -13.83
N THR A 38 15.08 -0.28 -13.86
CA THR A 38 16.23 0.62 -14.09
C THR A 38 16.11 1.38 -15.40
N TRP A 39 15.66 0.70 -16.46
CA TRP A 39 15.42 1.36 -17.75
C TRP A 39 14.30 2.39 -17.64
N ALA A 40 13.18 2.08 -17.00
CA ALA A 40 12.06 3.00 -16.80
C ALA A 40 12.48 4.21 -15.96
N MET A 41 13.24 4.01 -14.90
CA MET A 41 13.81 5.06 -14.06
C MET A 41 14.70 6.01 -14.88
N LEU A 42 15.60 5.46 -15.69
CA LEU A 42 16.50 6.24 -16.55
C LEU A 42 15.75 6.96 -17.66
N ALA A 43 14.73 6.35 -18.26
CA ALA A 43 13.90 6.98 -19.28
C ALA A 43 13.17 8.22 -18.74
N GLU A 44 12.60 8.11 -17.55
CA GLU A 44 11.97 9.25 -16.86
C GLU A 44 13.00 10.34 -16.52
N ALA A 45 14.20 9.95 -16.04
CA ALA A 45 15.28 10.90 -15.77
C ALA A 45 15.72 11.64 -17.05
N GLN A 46 15.86 10.96 -18.19
CA GLN A 46 16.17 11.61 -19.47
C GLN A 46 15.09 12.62 -19.89
N ARG A 47 13.82 12.28 -19.67
CA ARG A 47 12.70 13.20 -19.94
C ARG A 47 12.80 14.47 -19.09
N LEU A 48 13.08 14.34 -17.78
CA LEU A 48 13.21 15.46 -16.86
C LEU A 48 14.48 16.29 -17.16
N ARG A 49 15.60 15.63 -17.53
CA ARG A 49 16.80 16.34 -17.99
C ARG A 49 16.53 17.21 -19.19
N ALA A 50 15.76 16.73 -20.16
CA ALA A 50 15.38 17.51 -21.33
C ALA A 50 14.56 18.75 -20.96
N GLN A 51 13.94 18.78 -19.78
CA GLN A 51 13.25 19.92 -19.19
C GLN A 51 14.18 20.84 -18.37
N GLY A 52 15.47 20.55 -18.32
CA GLY A 52 16.46 21.36 -17.62
C GLY A 52 16.69 21.01 -16.14
N LEU A 53 16.14 19.89 -15.65
CA LEU A 53 16.34 19.48 -14.26
C LEU A 53 17.79 19.01 -14.04
N ASP A 54 18.40 19.43 -12.93
CA ASP A 54 19.74 18.97 -12.49
C ASP A 54 19.65 17.57 -11.91
N ILE A 55 20.13 16.57 -12.66
CA ILE A 55 20.02 15.15 -12.33
C ILE A 55 21.39 14.53 -12.18
N LEU A 56 21.57 13.78 -11.08
CA LEU A 56 22.79 13.04 -10.77
C LEU A 56 22.47 11.53 -10.71
N ILE A 57 23.30 10.73 -11.35
CA ILE A 57 23.28 9.27 -11.13
C ILE A 57 24.19 8.96 -9.95
N GLY A 58 23.62 8.54 -8.82
CA GLY A 58 24.35 8.01 -7.69
C GLY A 58 24.69 6.53 -7.87
N VAL A 59 23.68 5.73 -8.23
CA VAL A 59 23.81 4.31 -8.56
C VAL A 59 22.89 3.98 -9.71
N ALA A 60 23.36 3.27 -10.72
CA ALA A 60 22.53 2.69 -11.77
C ALA A 60 23.18 1.38 -12.27
N GLU A 61 22.52 0.27 -12.00
CA GLU A 61 23.00 -1.06 -12.35
C GLU A 61 22.55 -1.45 -13.77
N THR A 62 23.48 -1.35 -14.70
CA THR A 62 23.20 -1.72 -16.10
C THR A 62 23.30 -3.23 -16.34
N HIS A 63 24.00 -3.97 -15.48
CA HIS A 63 24.29 -5.40 -15.61
C HIS A 63 24.79 -5.80 -17.02
N GLY A 64 25.61 -4.92 -17.64
CA GLY A 64 26.16 -5.15 -18.98
C GLY A 64 25.16 -4.99 -20.16
N ARG A 65 23.94 -4.52 -19.89
CA ARG A 65 22.92 -4.32 -20.95
C ARG A 65 23.18 -3.02 -21.71
N LYS A 66 23.45 -3.17 -23.01
CA LYS A 66 23.75 -2.03 -23.91
C LYS A 66 22.61 -1.02 -23.96
N GLU A 67 21.36 -1.48 -23.99
CA GLU A 67 20.16 -0.64 -24.02
C GLU A 67 20.05 0.23 -22.76
N THR A 68 20.28 -0.35 -21.58
CA THR A 68 20.26 0.39 -20.31
C THR A 68 21.46 1.33 -20.19
N ALA A 69 22.65 0.88 -20.62
CA ALA A 69 23.84 1.70 -20.63
C ALA A 69 23.73 2.92 -21.57
N ALA A 70 23.05 2.79 -22.69
CA ALA A 70 22.78 3.91 -23.58
C ALA A 70 21.93 5.00 -22.92
N MET A 71 21.05 4.64 -21.98
CA MET A 71 20.24 5.63 -21.24
C MET A 71 21.03 6.45 -20.21
N LEU A 72 22.26 6.08 -19.90
CA LEU A 72 23.15 6.88 -19.04
C LEU A 72 23.77 8.08 -19.78
N GLN A 73 23.77 8.06 -21.10
CA GLN A 73 24.44 9.09 -21.90
C GLN A 73 23.86 10.48 -21.61
N GLY A 74 24.79 11.41 -21.31
CA GLY A 74 24.47 12.80 -21.01
C GLY A 74 23.93 13.07 -19.60
N LEU A 75 23.73 12.08 -18.76
CA LEU A 75 23.48 12.26 -17.32
C LEU A 75 24.82 12.32 -16.56
N SER A 76 24.92 13.24 -15.61
CA SER A 76 26.06 13.30 -14.70
C SER A 76 26.07 12.10 -13.78
N THR A 77 27.23 11.47 -13.58
CA THR A 77 27.37 10.29 -12.71
C THR A 77 28.32 10.60 -11.56
N LEU A 78 27.93 10.24 -10.36
CA LEU A 78 28.76 10.32 -9.17
C LEU A 78 29.76 9.15 -9.16
N PRO A 79 31.07 9.38 -9.00
CA PRO A 79 32.02 8.31 -8.82
C PRO A 79 31.71 7.50 -7.56
N PRO A 80 31.72 6.15 -7.60
CA PRO A 80 31.48 5.35 -6.41
C PRO A 80 32.63 5.46 -5.41
N ARG A 81 32.30 5.38 -4.12
CA ARG A 81 33.29 5.33 -3.04
C ARG A 81 33.93 3.96 -2.99
N ARG A 82 35.28 3.95 -2.97
CA ARG A 82 36.07 2.72 -2.85
C ARG A 82 36.35 2.40 -1.38
N LEU A 83 35.89 1.24 -0.93
CA LEU A 83 36.07 0.75 0.44
C LEU A 83 36.93 -0.52 0.44
N ALA A 84 37.87 -0.62 1.40
CA ALA A 84 38.67 -1.83 1.59
C ALA A 84 37.87 -2.83 2.44
N HIS A 85 37.62 -4.04 1.91
CA HIS A 85 36.94 -5.10 2.63
C HIS A 85 37.61 -6.46 2.39
N ARG A 86 38.07 -7.13 3.46
CA ARG A 86 38.65 -8.48 3.42
C ARG A 86 39.77 -8.63 2.35
N GLY A 87 40.66 -7.65 2.25
CA GLY A 87 41.77 -7.67 1.30
C GLY A 87 41.39 -7.37 -0.16
N ARG A 88 40.15 -6.96 -0.41
CA ARG A 88 39.65 -6.53 -1.73
C ARG A 88 39.03 -5.13 -1.63
N TYR A 89 38.85 -4.48 -2.76
CA TYR A 89 38.11 -3.23 -2.83
C TYR A 89 36.71 -3.51 -3.32
N VAL A 90 35.70 -2.90 -2.63
CA VAL A 90 34.32 -2.85 -3.05
C VAL A 90 33.94 -1.41 -3.36
N TYR A 91 33.00 -1.22 -4.24
CA TYR A 91 32.52 0.09 -4.67
C TYR A 91 31.09 0.29 -4.19
N GLU A 92 30.88 1.36 -3.43
CA GLU A 92 29.60 1.69 -2.84
C GLU A 92 29.15 3.10 -3.22
N PHE A 93 27.90 3.40 -3.00
CA PHE A 93 27.35 4.74 -3.16
C PHE A 93 28.08 5.74 -2.25
N ASP A 94 28.51 6.87 -2.81
CA ASP A 94 29.14 7.96 -2.05
C ASP A 94 28.08 8.97 -1.58
N LEU A 95 27.44 8.67 -0.45
CA LEU A 95 26.41 9.52 0.15
C LEU A 95 26.95 10.90 0.51
N ASP A 96 28.17 10.98 1.04
CA ASP A 96 28.79 12.25 1.47
C ASP A 96 28.97 13.19 0.26
N ALA A 97 29.47 12.65 -0.85
CA ALA A 97 29.64 13.40 -2.08
C ALA A 97 28.28 13.80 -2.72
N ALA A 98 27.27 12.95 -2.62
CA ALA A 98 25.92 13.25 -3.08
C ALA A 98 25.29 14.40 -2.29
N LEU A 99 25.38 14.37 -0.97
CA LEU A 99 24.90 15.44 -0.08
C LEU A 99 25.65 16.76 -0.32
N ALA A 100 26.96 16.72 -0.57
CA ALA A 100 27.76 17.91 -0.89
C ALA A 100 27.38 18.51 -2.26
N ARG A 101 27.06 17.66 -3.26
CA ARG A 101 26.69 18.09 -4.62
C ARG A 101 25.29 18.72 -4.70
N ARG A 102 24.34 18.25 -3.83
CA ARG A 102 22.96 18.72 -3.75
C ARG A 102 22.25 18.83 -5.10
N PRO A 103 22.11 17.77 -5.88
CA PRO A 103 21.35 17.79 -7.11
C PRO A 103 19.86 18.01 -6.83
N ALA A 104 19.08 18.46 -7.81
CA ALA A 104 17.64 18.52 -7.68
C ALA A 104 17.01 17.11 -7.63
N LEU A 105 17.62 16.17 -8.36
CA LEU A 105 17.20 14.77 -8.40
C LEU A 105 18.40 13.84 -8.45
N ILE A 106 18.40 12.79 -7.62
CA ILE A 106 19.42 11.74 -7.67
C ILE A 106 18.78 10.37 -7.96
N LEU A 107 19.46 9.57 -8.79
CA LEU A 107 19.06 8.20 -9.09
C LEU A 107 19.85 7.23 -8.22
N VAL A 108 19.18 6.43 -7.41
CA VAL A 108 19.79 5.44 -6.51
C VAL A 108 19.09 4.09 -6.72
N ASP A 109 19.63 3.29 -7.62
CA ASP A 109 19.11 1.96 -7.97
C ASP A 109 19.27 0.94 -6.85
N GLU A 110 18.49 -0.14 -6.86
CA GLU A 110 18.56 -1.25 -5.89
C GLU A 110 18.39 -0.83 -4.43
N LEU A 111 17.24 -0.24 -4.08
CA LEU A 111 16.92 0.28 -2.74
C LEU A 111 17.19 -0.70 -1.58
N ALA A 112 17.04 -2.00 -1.82
CA ALA A 112 17.20 -3.05 -0.80
C ALA A 112 18.65 -3.44 -0.51
N HIS A 113 19.60 -2.91 -1.28
CA HIS A 113 21.00 -3.27 -1.16
C HIS A 113 21.55 -3.11 0.27
N SER A 114 22.37 -4.08 0.68
CA SER A 114 23.10 -4.02 1.96
C SER A 114 24.50 -3.45 1.71
N ASN A 115 24.74 -2.26 2.19
CA ASN A 115 26.01 -1.57 2.00
C ASN A 115 27.17 -2.33 2.64
N ALA A 116 28.35 -2.22 2.05
CA ALA A 116 29.55 -2.85 2.59
C ALA A 116 29.94 -2.24 3.96
N PRO A 117 30.57 -3.02 4.85
CA PRO A 117 31.11 -2.51 6.10
C PRO A 117 32.06 -1.33 5.87
N GLY A 118 31.87 -0.25 6.63
CA GLY A 118 32.56 1.02 6.46
C GLY A 118 31.78 2.06 5.66
N SER A 119 30.61 1.72 5.15
CA SER A 119 29.61 2.67 4.67
C SER A 119 28.97 3.42 5.84
N ARG A 120 28.42 4.61 5.58
CA ARG A 120 27.76 5.45 6.60
C ARG A 120 26.54 4.76 7.19
N HIS A 121 25.71 4.13 6.34
CA HIS A 121 24.57 3.32 6.76
C HIS A 121 24.73 1.86 6.33
N PRO A 122 24.19 0.90 7.09
CA PRO A 122 24.23 -0.51 6.72
C PRO A 122 23.31 -0.86 5.53
N LYS A 123 22.30 -0.03 5.21
CA LYS A 123 21.33 -0.27 4.16
C LYS A 123 21.18 0.95 3.26
N ARG A 124 21.04 0.71 1.96
CA ARG A 124 20.87 1.77 0.95
C ARG A 124 19.59 2.59 1.14
N TRP A 125 18.52 1.99 1.62
CA TRP A 125 17.29 2.73 1.92
C TRP A 125 17.51 3.82 2.99
N GLN A 126 18.46 3.63 3.91
CA GLN A 126 18.83 4.64 4.92
C GLN A 126 19.64 5.79 4.30
N ASP A 127 20.50 5.48 3.30
CA ASP A 127 21.19 6.54 2.54
C ASP A 127 20.15 7.38 1.77
N VAL A 128 19.15 6.73 1.18
CA VAL A 128 18.04 7.40 0.49
C VAL A 128 17.23 8.26 1.46
N ASP A 129 16.96 7.78 2.66
CA ASP A 129 16.23 8.54 3.69
C ASP A 129 16.97 9.83 4.05
N GLU A 130 18.29 9.78 4.25
CA GLU A 130 19.11 10.96 4.54
C GLU A 130 19.15 11.96 3.37
N LEU A 131 19.15 11.48 2.12
CA LEU A 131 19.04 12.36 0.94
C LEU A 131 17.70 13.10 0.92
N LEU A 132 16.61 12.40 1.22
CA LEU A 132 15.27 12.99 1.30
C LEU A 132 15.21 14.02 2.44
N GLU A 133 15.77 13.73 3.61
CA GLU A 133 15.85 14.69 4.72
C GLU A 133 16.66 15.94 4.36
N ALA A 134 17.68 15.80 3.51
CA ALA A 134 18.45 16.91 2.96
C ALA A 134 17.72 17.73 1.90
N GLY A 135 16.47 17.35 1.52
CA GLY A 135 15.65 18.04 0.52
C GLY A 135 15.99 17.66 -0.93
N ILE A 136 16.67 16.53 -1.16
CA ILE A 136 17.04 16.03 -2.49
C ILE A 136 15.97 15.02 -2.94
N ASP A 137 15.40 15.20 -4.14
CA ASP A 137 14.50 14.22 -4.71
C ASP A 137 15.23 12.95 -5.11
N VAL A 138 14.63 11.78 -4.88
CA VAL A 138 15.24 10.48 -5.16
C VAL A 138 14.34 9.61 -6.04
N PHE A 139 14.92 9.07 -7.13
CA PHE A 139 14.35 7.96 -7.87
C PHE A 139 15.09 6.68 -7.52
N THR A 140 14.36 5.62 -7.25
CA THR A 140 14.93 4.32 -6.87
C THR A 140 14.14 3.16 -7.46
N THR A 141 14.70 1.95 -7.36
CA THR A 141 14.03 0.73 -7.80
C THR A 141 13.92 -0.29 -6.67
N VAL A 142 12.84 -1.07 -6.67
CA VAL A 142 12.69 -2.20 -5.75
C VAL A 142 11.85 -3.32 -6.38
N ASN A 143 12.14 -4.57 -6.03
CA ASN A 143 11.32 -5.73 -6.39
C ASN A 143 10.42 -6.12 -5.21
N VAL A 144 9.27 -6.74 -5.51
CA VAL A 144 8.31 -7.22 -4.50
C VAL A 144 8.96 -8.13 -3.45
N GLN A 145 9.95 -8.93 -3.86
CA GLN A 145 10.67 -9.85 -2.98
C GLN A 145 11.49 -9.17 -1.87
N HIS A 146 11.75 -7.90 -2.01
CA HIS A 146 12.53 -7.11 -1.05
C HIS A 146 11.66 -6.36 -0.04
N LEU A 147 10.33 -6.39 -0.14
CA LEU A 147 9.45 -5.85 0.89
C LEU A 147 9.41 -6.82 2.08
N GLU A 148 9.64 -6.28 3.27
CA GLU A 148 9.84 -7.09 4.48
C GLU A 148 8.63 -7.96 4.81
N SER A 149 7.42 -7.43 4.71
CA SER A 149 6.18 -8.17 4.96
C SER A 149 5.90 -9.30 3.97
N LEU A 150 6.50 -9.27 2.78
CA LEU A 150 6.29 -10.27 1.73
C LEU A 150 7.41 -11.31 1.64
N ASN A 151 8.47 -11.17 2.44
CA ASN A 151 9.67 -12.03 2.34
C ASN A 151 9.34 -13.51 2.53
N ASP A 152 8.55 -13.86 3.54
CA ASP A 152 8.16 -15.25 3.83
C ASP A 152 7.30 -15.84 2.71
N VAL A 153 6.36 -15.05 2.18
CA VAL A 153 5.48 -15.45 1.08
C VAL A 153 6.31 -15.72 -0.19
N VAL A 154 7.23 -14.80 -0.51
CA VAL A 154 8.13 -14.95 -1.67
C VAL A 154 9.06 -16.15 -1.50
N SER A 155 9.59 -16.37 -0.29
CA SER A 155 10.41 -17.53 0.02
C SER A 155 9.63 -18.84 -0.15
N GLY A 156 8.37 -18.87 0.28
CA GLY A 156 7.47 -20.01 0.08
C GLY A 156 7.17 -20.32 -1.41
N ILE A 157 7.01 -19.28 -2.24
CA ILE A 157 6.75 -19.41 -3.68
C ILE A 157 7.99 -19.87 -4.44
N THR A 158 9.14 -19.22 -4.16
CA THR A 158 10.35 -19.38 -5.00
C THR A 158 11.33 -20.41 -4.46
N GLY A 159 11.23 -20.77 -3.19
CA GLY A 159 12.23 -21.56 -2.47
C GLY A 159 13.53 -20.81 -2.19
N VAL A 160 13.58 -19.49 -2.41
CA VAL A 160 14.78 -18.65 -2.23
C VAL A 160 14.53 -17.65 -1.11
N GLN A 161 15.37 -17.71 -0.07
CA GLN A 161 15.31 -16.72 1.02
C GLN A 161 16.03 -15.43 0.61
N VAL A 162 15.30 -14.33 0.56
CA VAL A 162 15.84 -12.99 0.28
C VAL A 162 16.30 -12.38 1.60
N ARG A 163 17.57 -11.95 1.67
CA ARG A 163 18.17 -11.37 2.88
C ARG A 163 18.17 -9.84 2.88
N GLU A 164 18.03 -9.26 1.72
CA GLU A 164 18.01 -7.82 1.53
C GLU A 164 16.58 -7.34 1.48
N THR A 165 16.16 -6.60 2.50
CA THR A 165 14.79 -6.12 2.66
C THR A 165 14.73 -4.62 2.87
N VAL A 166 13.59 -4.04 2.51
CA VAL A 166 13.19 -2.66 2.76
C VAL A 166 11.97 -2.71 3.69
N PRO A 167 11.95 -1.92 4.77
CA PRO A 167 10.79 -1.83 5.64
C PRO A 167 9.56 -1.32 4.88
N ASP A 168 8.40 -1.94 5.09
CA ASP A 168 7.15 -1.53 4.46
C ASP A 168 6.79 -0.06 4.70
N PRO A 169 6.96 0.49 5.93
CA PRO A 169 6.69 1.92 6.17
C PRO A 169 7.53 2.86 5.29
N PHE A 170 8.79 2.48 4.95
CA PHE A 170 9.63 3.28 4.06
C PHE A 170 9.09 3.26 2.61
N PHE A 171 8.67 2.09 2.14
CA PHE A 171 8.03 1.97 0.83
C PHE A 171 6.69 2.72 0.77
N ASP A 172 5.91 2.68 1.84
CA ASP A 172 4.60 3.34 1.93
C ASP A 172 4.73 4.86 2.01
N ALA A 173 5.81 5.37 2.58
CA ALA A 173 6.11 6.80 2.63
C ALA A 173 6.56 7.41 1.28
N ALA A 174 6.76 6.59 0.22
CA ALA A 174 7.12 7.12 -1.08
C ALA A 174 6.01 8.02 -1.64
N ASP A 175 6.38 9.15 -2.27
CA ASP A 175 5.42 10.08 -2.89
C ASP A 175 4.78 9.49 -4.13
N ASP A 176 5.56 8.73 -4.93
CA ASP A 176 5.09 8.11 -6.16
C ASP A 176 5.66 6.68 -6.31
N VAL A 177 4.81 5.75 -6.72
CA VAL A 177 5.19 4.37 -7.03
C VAL A 177 4.73 4.02 -8.43
N VAL A 178 5.70 3.77 -9.31
CA VAL A 178 5.46 3.37 -10.70
C VAL A 178 5.61 1.85 -10.80
N LEU A 179 4.52 1.16 -11.05
CA LEU A 179 4.57 -0.28 -11.33
C LEU A 179 5.16 -0.52 -12.72
N VAL A 180 6.30 -1.21 -12.76
CA VAL A 180 6.93 -1.69 -14.00
C VAL A 180 6.59 -3.16 -14.15
N ASP A 181 5.68 -3.45 -15.07
CA ASP A 181 5.14 -4.79 -15.28
C ASP A 181 5.57 -5.37 -16.63
N LEU A 182 5.79 -6.68 -16.64
CA LEU A 182 6.08 -7.44 -17.84
C LEU A 182 5.42 -8.82 -17.73
N PRO A 183 4.71 -9.29 -18.76
CA PRO A 183 4.16 -10.64 -18.78
C PRO A 183 5.22 -11.72 -18.56
N PRO A 184 4.90 -12.81 -17.82
CA PRO A 184 5.87 -13.85 -17.50
C PRO A 184 6.56 -14.49 -18.71
N ASP A 185 5.85 -14.65 -19.81
CA ASP A 185 6.43 -15.25 -21.04
C ASP A 185 7.44 -14.30 -21.70
N ASP A 186 7.17 -12.99 -21.73
CA ASP A 186 8.08 -11.98 -22.26
C ASP A 186 9.35 -11.86 -21.39
N LEU A 187 9.18 -11.97 -20.05
CA LEU A 187 10.32 -11.99 -19.14
C LEU A 187 11.20 -13.23 -19.35
N ARG A 188 10.59 -14.40 -19.53
CA ARG A 188 11.33 -15.64 -19.84
C ARG A 188 12.05 -15.56 -21.19
N GLN A 189 11.44 -14.93 -22.18
CA GLN A 189 12.11 -14.67 -23.45
C GLN A 189 13.34 -13.77 -23.24
N ARG A 190 13.24 -12.69 -22.49
CA ARG A 190 14.38 -11.80 -22.15
C ARG A 190 15.49 -12.55 -21.40
N LEU A 191 15.14 -13.50 -20.52
CA LEU A 191 16.11 -14.36 -19.83
C LEU A 191 16.86 -15.23 -20.83
N ASN A 192 16.15 -15.89 -21.75
CA ASN A 192 16.75 -16.75 -22.78
C ASN A 192 17.64 -15.96 -23.75
N GLU A 193 17.30 -14.69 -24.01
CA GLU A 193 18.11 -13.79 -24.84
C GLU A 193 19.33 -13.20 -24.10
N GLY A 194 19.58 -13.61 -22.83
CA GLY A 194 20.67 -13.10 -22.00
C GLY A 194 20.51 -11.63 -21.59
N LYS A 195 19.31 -11.07 -21.74
CA LYS A 195 19.00 -9.67 -21.37
C LYS A 195 18.73 -9.48 -19.87
N VAL A 196 18.72 -10.53 -19.08
CA VAL A 196 18.65 -10.48 -17.62
C VAL A 196 19.92 -11.11 -17.08
N TYR A 197 20.82 -10.32 -16.49
CA TYR A 197 22.05 -10.84 -15.94
C TYR A 197 21.78 -11.66 -14.68
N ILE A 198 22.37 -12.81 -14.64
CA ILE A 198 22.27 -13.76 -13.55
C ILE A 198 23.70 -14.24 -13.29
N GLY A 199 24.32 -13.81 -12.19
CA GLY A 199 25.69 -14.19 -11.86
C GLY A 199 25.86 -15.70 -11.72
N GLY A 200 26.91 -16.25 -12.29
CA GLY A 200 27.17 -17.66 -12.61
C GLY A 200 27.27 -18.69 -11.48
N GLN A 201 26.71 -18.46 -10.28
CA GLN A 201 26.76 -19.46 -9.20
C GLN A 201 25.39 -19.97 -8.74
N ALA A 202 24.31 -19.55 -9.36
CA ALA A 202 22.96 -19.87 -8.90
C ALA A 202 22.03 -20.38 -10.01
N GLU A 203 22.57 -20.96 -11.10
CA GLU A 203 21.75 -21.40 -12.26
C GLU A 203 20.52 -22.21 -11.84
N ARG A 204 20.65 -23.19 -10.93
CA ARG A 204 19.50 -23.99 -10.46
C ARG A 204 18.53 -23.22 -9.57
N ALA A 205 19.02 -22.33 -8.69
CA ALA A 205 18.17 -21.49 -7.85
C ALA A 205 17.39 -20.48 -8.70
N ILE A 206 18.03 -20.00 -9.73
CA ILE A 206 17.50 -19.06 -10.70
C ILE A 206 16.49 -19.72 -11.62
N GLU A 207 16.78 -20.93 -12.15
CA GLU A 207 15.79 -21.71 -12.90
C GLU A 207 14.54 -21.98 -12.08
N ASN A 208 14.68 -22.23 -10.78
CA ASN A 208 13.54 -22.37 -9.87
C ASN A 208 12.79 -21.06 -9.66
N PHE A 209 13.49 -19.95 -9.41
CA PHE A 209 12.89 -18.62 -9.20
C PHE A 209 12.07 -18.16 -10.40
N PHE A 210 12.62 -18.32 -11.62
CA PHE A 210 12.00 -17.84 -12.86
C PHE A 210 11.06 -18.88 -13.53
N ARG A 211 10.58 -19.86 -12.78
CA ARG A 211 9.49 -20.73 -13.27
C ARG A 211 8.24 -19.89 -13.53
N LYS A 212 7.52 -20.18 -14.61
CA LYS A 212 6.33 -19.44 -15.03
C LYS A 212 5.33 -19.25 -13.88
N GLY A 213 5.06 -20.31 -13.10
CA GLY A 213 4.16 -20.24 -11.95
C GLY A 213 4.61 -19.25 -10.88
N ASN A 214 5.92 -19.24 -10.55
CA ASN A 214 6.49 -18.33 -9.58
C ASN A 214 6.41 -16.87 -10.07
N LEU A 215 6.70 -16.63 -11.36
CA LEU A 215 6.60 -15.31 -11.97
C LEU A 215 5.16 -14.78 -11.96
N ILE A 216 4.16 -15.64 -12.22
CA ILE A 216 2.75 -15.28 -12.10
C ILE A 216 2.43 -14.87 -10.66
N ALA A 217 2.86 -15.66 -9.67
CA ALA A 217 2.61 -15.37 -8.26
C ALA A 217 3.31 -14.08 -7.78
N LEU A 218 4.57 -13.87 -8.16
CA LEU A 218 5.31 -12.62 -7.83
C LEU A 218 4.66 -11.40 -8.49
N ARG A 219 4.19 -11.54 -9.73
CA ARG A 219 3.46 -10.49 -10.44
C ARG A 219 2.15 -10.15 -9.73
N GLU A 220 1.40 -11.17 -9.30
CA GLU A 220 0.18 -10.98 -8.51
C GLU A 220 0.45 -10.22 -7.22
N LEU A 221 1.51 -10.59 -6.47
CA LEU A 221 1.91 -9.88 -5.25
C LEU A 221 2.24 -8.41 -5.53
N ALA A 222 2.98 -8.12 -6.61
CA ALA A 222 3.32 -6.75 -6.97
C ALA A 222 2.08 -5.93 -7.35
N LEU A 223 1.16 -6.51 -8.12
CA LEU A 223 -0.11 -5.86 -8.49
C LEU A 223 -0.99 -5.59 -7.26
N ARG A 224 -1.13 -6.57 -6.36
CA ARG A 224 -1.89 -6.39 -5.11
C ARG A 224 -1.29 -5.30 -4.23
N ARG A 225 0.03 -5.33 -4.01
CA ARG A 225 0.71 -4.32 -3.19
C ARG A 225 0.55 -2.90 -3.76
N THR A 226 0.56 -2.77 -5.09
CA THR A 226 0.29 -1.50 -5.76
C THR A 226 -1.17 -1.07 -5.59
N ALA A 227 -2.12 -2.02 -5.72
CA ALA A 227 -3.54 -1.75 -5.52
C ALA A 227 -3.86 -1.31 -4.09
N ASP A 228 -3.28 -1.98 -3.08
CA ASP A 228 -3.45 -1.61 -1.66
C ASP A 228 -2.99 -0.18 -1.40
N ARG A 229 -1.85 0.21 -1.97
CA ARG A 229 -1.35 1.58 -1.89
C ARG A 229 -2.29 2.61 -2.54
N VAL A 230 -2.84 2.30 -3.73
CA VAL A 230 -3.82 3.18 -4.39
C VAL A 230 -5.07 3.35 -3.53
N ASP A 231 -5.51 2.29 -2.85
CA ASP A 231 -6.64 2.36 -1.92
C ASP A 231 -6.33 3.27 -0.71
N GLU A 232 -5.12 3.21 -0.16
CA GLU A 232 -4.67 4.10 0.92
C GLU A 232 -4.61 5.56 0.45
N GLN A 233 -4.07 5.82 -0.73
CA GLN A 233 -4.06 7.16 -1.33
C GLN A 233 -5.48 7.70 -1.56
N MET A 234 -6.39 6.84 -2.02
CA MET A 234 -7.81 7.19 -2.19
C MET A 234 -8.48 7.55 -0.86
N ARG A 235 -8.21 6.78 0.21
CA ARG A 235 -8.71 7.07 1.57
C ARG A 235 -8.19 8.44 2.04
N ALA A 236 -6.88 8.64 1.99
CA ALA A 236 -6.24 9.89 2.41
C ALA A 236 -6.70 11.12 1.59
N TRP A 237 -7.02 10.94 0.30
CA TRP A 237 -7.55 12.01 -0.55
C TRP A 237 -8.99 12.36 -0.17
N ARG A 238 -9.86 11.36 0.06
CA ARG A 238 -11.25 11.57 0.49
C ARG A 238 -11.33 12.28 1.84
N ASP A 239 -10.50 11.86 2.80
CA ASP A 239 -10.45 12.46 4.13
C ASP A 239 -10.10 13.95 4.07
N ARG A 240 -9.15 14.34 3.20
CA ARG A 240 -8.77 15.75 2.99
C ARG A 240 -9.86 16.58 2.31
N GLN A 241 -10.65 15.96 1.41
CA GLN A 241 -11.67 16.66 0.64
C GLN A 241 -13.05 16.67 1.30
N GLY A 242 -13.23 15.97 2.43
CA GLY A 242 -14.53 15.80 3.08
C GLY A 242 -15.57 15.14 2.19
N GLN A 243 -15.14 14.34 1.21
CA GLN A 243 -16.06 13.64 0.31
C GLN A 243 -16.60 12.38 0.98
N GLU A 244 -17.92 12.40 1.25
CA GLU A 244 -18.64 11.30 1.90
C GLU A 244 -19.08 10.18 0.95
N LYS A 245 -18.90 10.31 -0.37
CA LYS A 245 -19.37 9.30 -1.33
C LYS A 245 -18.44 8.09 -1.40
N VAL A 246 -19.04 6.90 -1.35
CA VAL A 246 -18.34 5.62 -1.59
C VAL A 246 -18.04 5.48 -3.08
N TRP A 247 -16.80 5.13 -3.41
CA TRP A 247 -16.43 4.78 -4.78
C TRP A 247 -16.42 3.26 -4.92
N HIS A 248 -17.31 2.72 -5.75
CA HIS A 248 -17.47 1.28 -5.96
C HIS A 248 -16.27 0.66 -6.73
N THR A 249 -15.08 0.84 -6.21
CA THR A 249 -13.84 0.25 -6.78
C THR A 249 -13.66 -1.22 -6.41
N ARG A 250 -14.32 -1.67 -5.32
CA ARG A 250 -14.38 -3.07 -4.86
C ARG A 250 -15.78 -3.38 -4.34
N ASP A 251 -16.23 -4.63 -4.52
CA ASP A 251 -17.45 -5.16 -3.90
C ASP A 251 -17.22 -5.49 -2.41
N ALA A 252 -16.83 -4.50 -1.61
CA ALA A 252 -16.61 -4.69 -0.18
C ALA A 252 -17.94 -4.66 0.60
N ILE A 253 -18.06 -5.55 1.61
CA ILE A 253 -19.31 -5.82 2.32
C ILE A 253 -19.21 -5.37 3.77
N LEU A 254 -20.23 -4.67 4.25
CA LEU A 254 -20.45 -4.36 5.66
C LEU A 254 -21.63 -5.15 6.20
N LEU A 255 -21.40 -6.06 7.11
CA LEU A 255 -22.45 -6.74 7.85
C LEU A 255 -22.81 -5.98 9.12
N CYS A 256 -24.07 -5.60 9.27
CA CYS A 256 -24.59 -5.04 10.53
C CYS A 256 -25.16 -6.15 11.41
N ILE A 257 -24.50 -6.42 12.53
CA ILE A 257 -24.97 -7.38 13.54
C ILE A 257 -25.96 -6.66 14.45
N GLY A 258 -27.21 -7.09 14.41
CA GLY A 258 -28.26 -6.58 15.31
C GLY A 258 -28.31 -7.33 16.64
N HIS A 259 -29.11 -6.81 17.57
CA HIS A 259 -29.35 -7.40 18.89
C HIS A 259 -30.39 -8.57 18.89
N ASN A 260 -30.88 -8.94 17.71
CA ASN A 260 -31.94 -9.95 17.54
C ASN A 260 -31.37 -11.37 17.34
N THR A 261 -32.24 -12.38 17.53
CA THR A 261 -31.90 -13.79 17.26
C THR A 261 -31.63 -14.02 15.76
N GLY A 262 -30.70 -14.93 15.45
CA GLY A 262 -30.36 -15.28 14.07
C GLY A 262 -29.09 -14.60 13.52
N SER A 263 -28.34 -13.87 14.35
CA SER A 263 -27.08 -13.21 13.94
C SER A 263 -26.05 -14.16 13.33
N GLU A 264 -25.93 -15.40 13.83
CA GLU A 264 -25.01 -16.39 13.25
C GLU A 264 -25.40 -16.82 11.83
N LYS A 265 -26.70 -16.97 11.53
CA LYS A 265 -27.20 -17.27 10.18
C LYS A 265 -26.84 -16.12 9.23
N LEU A 266 -26.98 -14.90 9.71
CA LEU A 266 -26.63 -13.68 8.99
C LEU A 266 -25.14 -13.60 8.69
N VAL A 267 -24.29 -13.87 9.69
CA VAL A 267 -22.83 -13.94 9.55
C VAL A 267 -22.42 -14.96 8.48
N ARG A 268 -22.96 -16.20 8.56
CA ARG A 268 -22.66 -17.23 7.55
C ARG A 268 -23.16 -16.87 6.15
N ALA A 269 -24.26 -16.12 6.04
CA ALA A 269 -24.77 -15.66 4.75
C ALA A 269 -23.88 -14.55 4.15
N ALA A 270 -23.44 -13.60 4.97
CA ALA A 270 -22.48 -12.57 4.56
C ALA A 270 -21.14 -13.16 4.14
N ALA A 271 -20.60 -14.12 4.91
CA ALA A 271 -19.36 -14.83 4.56
C ALA A 271 -19.46 -15.54 3.20
N ARG A 272 -20.59 -16.23 2.93
CA ARG A 272 -20.81 -16.86 1.60
C ARG A 272 -20.92 -15.83 0.49
N LEU A 273 -21.53 -14.68 0.74
CA LEU A 273 -21.63 -13.59 -0.24
C LEU A 273 -20.24 -13.02 -0.53
N ALA A 274 -19.44 -12.72 0.49
CA ALA A 274 -18.07 -12.25 0.37
C ALA A 274 -17.21 -13.26 -0.41
N ALA A 275 -17.28 -14.53 -0.09
CA ALA A 275 -16.55 -15.58 -0.80
C ALA A 275 -16.92 -15.68 -2.28
N ARG A 276 -18.20 -15.52 -2.63
CA ARG A 276 -18.65 -15.54 -4.04
C ARG A 276 -18.17 -14.33 -4.83
N LEU A 277 -18.09 -13.16 -4.18
CA LEU A 277 -17.65 -11.92 -4.80
C LEU A 277 -16.12 -11.78 -4.76
N GLY A 278 -15.41 -12.67 -4.06
CA GLY A 278 -13.98 -12.54 -3.83
C GLY A 278 -13.60 -11.26 -3.09
N SER A 279 -14.51 -10.76 -2.22
CA SER A 279 -14.40 -9.45 -1.60
C SER A 279 -14.05 -9.52 -0.11
N VAL A 280 -13.38 -8.47 0.37
CA VAL A 280 -13.21 -8.24 1.81
C VAL A 280 -14.56 -7.91 2.43
N TRP A 281 -14.72 -8.27 3.72
CA TRP A 281 -15.94 -7.97 4.42
C TRP A 281 -15.69 -7.63 5.89
N HIS A 282 -16.52 -6.72 6.38
CA HIS A 282 -16.50 -6.25 7.76
C HIS A 282 -17.77 -6.63 8.47
N ALA A 283 -17.73 -6.84 9.76
CA ALA A 283 -18.89 -7.09 10.59
C ALA A 283 -18.88 -6.14 11.78
N VAL A 284 -19.91 -5.30 11.88
CA VAL A 284 -19.99 -4.29 12.93
C VAL A 284 -21.21 -4.49 13.81
N TYR A 285 -21.04 -4.15 15.08
CA TYR A 285 -22.11 -3.97 16.04
C TYR A 285 -22.09 -2.54 16.53
N VAL A 286 -23.24 -1.86 16.55
CA VAL A 286 -23.34 -0.49 17.08
C VAL A 286 -23.92 -0.54 18.48
N GLU A 287 -23.16 -0.05 19.43
CA GLU A 287 -23.57 0.10 20.82
C GLU A 287 -24.21 1.49 21.02
N THR A 288 -25.53 1.52 21.20
CA THR A 288 -26.26 2.76 21.49
C THR A 288 -26.56 2.84 22.99
N PRO A 289 -26.82 4.05 23.55
CA PRO A 289 -27.15 4.22 24.96
C PRO A 289 -28.37 3.39 25.43
N SER A 290 -29.33 3.11 24.53
CA SER A 290 -30.47 2.25 24.81
C SER A 290 -30.11 0.77 24.92
N LEU A 291 -29.00 0.35 24.31
CA LEU A 291 -28.53 -1.03 24.27
C LEU A 291 -27.63 -1.41 25.46
N HIS A 292 -27.18 -0.44 26.26
CA HIS A 292 -26.46 -0.71 27.52
C HIS A 292 -27.28 -1.55 28.50
N ARG A 293 -28.60 -1.59 28.37
CA ARG A 293 -29.53 -2.37 29.20
C ARG A 293 -29.89 -3.74 28.64
N LEU A 294 -29.16 -4.23 27.63
CA LEU A 294 -29.42 -5.53 27.03
C LEU A 294 -29.22 -6.67 28.08
N PRO A 295 -30.13 -7.65 28.10
CA PRO A 295 -29.94 -8.86 28.88
C PRO A 295 -28.61 -9.53 28.52
N GLU A 296 -27.93 -10.08 29.53
CA GLU A 296 -26.61 -10.71 29.39
C GLU A 296 -26.57 -11.79 28.29
N GLY A 297 -27.65 -12.57 28.12
CA GLY A 297 -27.77 -13.58 27.07
C GLY A 297 -27.69 -12.99 25.66
N ARG A 298 -28.27 -11.79 25.42
CA ARG A 298 -28.16 -11.11 24.12
C ARG A 298 -26.78 -10.55 23.87
N ARG A 299 -26.15 -10.01 24.90
CA ARG A 299 -24.76 -9.54 24.83
C ARG A 299 -23.79 -10.66 24.46
N ARG A 300 -23.95 -11.83 25.06
CA ARG A 300 -23.20 -13.05 24.71
C ARG A 300 -23.43 -13.49 23.26
N ALA A 301 -24.66 -13.42 22.77
CA ALA A 301 -24.99 -13.78 21.39
C ALA A 301 -24.34 -12.81 20.37
N ILE A 302 -24.30 -11.52 20.64
CA ILE A 302 -23.62 -10.51 19.79
C ILE A 302 -22.11 -10.80 19.73
N LEU A 303 -21.49 -11.01 20.89
CA LEU A 303 -20.04 -11.35 20.96
C LEU A 303 -19.73 -12.67 20.25
N ALA A 304 -20.59 -13.67 20.35
CA ALA A 304 -20.45 -14.93 19.62
C ALA A 304 -20.56 -14.72 18.10
N ALA A 305 -21.48 -13.86 17.65
CA ALA A 305 -21.64 -13.52 16.23
C ALA A 305 -20.41 -12.76 15.68
N LEU A 306 -19.85 -11.81 16.44
CA LEU A 306 -18.61 -11.10 16.06
C LEU A 306 -17.41 -12.06 15.98
N ARG A 307 -17.25 -12.96 16.96
CA ARG A 307 -16.20 -13.99 16.92
C ARG A 307 -16.35 -14.90 15.71
N LEU A 308 -17.57 -15.38 15.44
CA LEU A 308 -17.84 -16.20 14.25
C LEU A 308 -17.52 -15.45 12.96
N ALA A 309 -17.83 -14.16 12.90
CA ALA A 309 -17.47 -13.33 11.75
C ALA A 309 -15.96 -13.25 11.56
N GLN A 310 -15.21 -13.02 12.64
CA GLN A 310 -13.74 -13.00 12.62
C GLN A 310 -13.14 -14.36 12.22
N GLU A 311 -13.67 -15.47 12.74
CA GLU A 311 -13.26 -16.83 12.34
C GLU A 311 -13.50 -17.13 10.87
N LEU A 312 -14.52 -16.49 10.28
CA LEU A 312 -14.86 -16.58 8.84
C LEU A 312 -14.18 -15.52 7.98
N GLY A 313 -13.19 -14.79 8.54
CA GLY A 313 -12.34 -13.85 7.81
C GLY A 313 -12.89 -12.43 7.69
N ALA A 314 -13.82 -12.01 8.55
CA ALA A 314 -14.25 -10.61 8.62
C ALA A 314 -13.32 -9.76 9.48
N GLU A 315 -13.12 -8.52 9.13
CA GLU A 315 -12.73 -7.49 10.08
C GLU A 315 -13.93 -7.15 10.97
N THR A 316 -13.72 -7.09 12.30
CA THR A 316 -14.82 -6.85 13.23
C THR A 316 -14.60 -5.56 14.02
N ALA A 317 -15.66 -4.76 14.17
CA ALA A 317 -15.62 -3.54 14.99
C ALA A 317 -16.88 -3.39 15.85
N THR A 318 -16.70 -2.78 17.02
CA THR A 318 -17.81 -2.30 17.84
C THR A 318 -17.80 -0.78 17.79
N LEU A 319 -18.88 -0.21 17.28
CA LEU A 319 -19.06 1.24 17.13
C LEU A 319 -19.89 1.76 18.30
N SER A 320 -19.64 2.99 18.74
CA SER A 320 -20.42 3.64 19.79
C SER A 320 -20.97 4.96 19.26
N ASP A 321 -22.29 5.03 19.05
CA ASP A 321 -22.97 6.23 18.57
C ASP A 321 -24.44 6.21 19.03
N PRO A 322 -25.04 7.36 19.35
CA PRO A 322 -26.47 7.44 19.65
C PRO A 322 -27.38 6.99 18.49
N SER A 323 -26.90 7.05 17.25
CA SER A 323 -27.60 6.67 16.03
C SER A 323 -26.91 5.49 15.35
N GLU A 324 -27.52 4.31 15.40
CA GLU A 324 -27.02 3.11 14.68
C GLU A 324 -26.76 3.38 13.19
N GLU A 325 -27.65 4.14 12.57
CA GLU A 325 -27.60 4.48 11.15
C GLU A 325 -26.39 5.33 10.82
N LYS A 326 -26.17 6.41 11.58
CA LYS A 326 -25.03 7.31 11.37
C LYS A 326 -23.71 6.57 11.55
N ALA A 327 -23.58 5.75 12.59
CA ALA A 327 -22.38 4.96 12.84
C ALA A 327 -22.09 4.00 11.68
N VAL A 328 -23.10 3.28 11.20
CA VAL A 328 -22.96 2.33 10.09
C VAL A 328 -22.56 3.03 8.80
N LEU A 329 -23.21 4.16 8.47
CA LEU A 329 -22.90 4.91 7.26
C LEU A 329 -21.53 5.56 7.31
N HIS A 330 -21.16 6.10 8.47
CA HIS A 330 -19.80 6.66 8.68
C HIS A 330 -18.73 5.57 8.47
N TYR A 331 -18.88 4.42 9.13
CA TYR A 331 -17.97 3.29 9.01
C TYR A 331 -17.89 2.75 7.57
N ALA A 332 -19.05 2.61 6.90
CA ALA A 332 -19.09 2.15 5.51
C ALA A 332 -18.32 3.08 4.57
N ARG A 333 -18.45 4.39 4.77
CA ARG A 333 -17.77 5.41 3.97
C ARG A 333 -16.29 5.49 4.27
N GLU A 334 -15.91 5.44 5.55
CA GLU A 334 -14.51 5.42 6.00
C GLU A 334 -13.74 4.25 5.38
N HIS A 335 -14.34 3.04 5.38
CA HIS A 335 -13.72 1.83 4.86
C HIS A 335 -14.06 1.51 3.40
N ASN A 336 -14.76 2.41 2.70
CA ASN A 336 -15.17 2.25 1.30
C ASN A 336 -15.98 0.96 1.04
N LEU A 337 -16.92 0.62 1.93
CA LEU A 337 -17.74 -0.57 1.87
C LEU A 337 -19.04 -0.27 1.08
N GLY A 338 -19.09 -0.73 -0.16
CA GLY A 338 -20.20 -0.39 -1.09
C GLY A 338 -21.51 -1.16 -0.85
N LYS A 339 -21.46 -2.28 -0.10
CA LYS A 339 -22.64 -3.14 0.15
C LYS A 339 -22.88 -3.32 1.64
N ILE A 340 -24.09 -2.95 2.11
CA ILE A 340 -24.51 -3.15 3.50
C ILE A 340 -25.42 -4.36 3.58
N VAL A 341 -25.08 -5.35 4.41
CA VAL A 341 -25.89 -6.55 4.67
C VAL A 341 -26.55 -6.43 6.03
N ILE A 342 -27.87 -6.56 6.04
CA ILE A 342 -28.69 -6.53 7.26
C ILE A 342 -29.66 -7.68 7.34
N GLY A 343 -30.08 -8.04 8.57
CA GLY A 343 -31.11 -9.04 8.82
C GLY A 343 -32.50 -8.44 8.93
N ARG A 344 -33.49 -9.09 8.34
CA ARG A 344 -34.91 -8.75 8.52
C ARG A 344 -35.63 -9.87 9.23
N GLN A 345 -36.38 -9.54 10.29
CA GLN A 345 -37.32 -10.45 10.95
C GLN A 345 -38.70 -10.42 10.27
N SER A 346 -39.37 -11.58 10.16
CA SER A 346 -40.61 -11.71 9.43
C SER A 346 -41.86 -11.11 10.13
N LYS A 347 -41.81 -10.88 11.45
CA LYS A 347 -42.98 -10.44 12.26
C LYS A 347 -43.24 -8.93 12.29
N ARG A 348 -42.62 -8.14 11.42
CA ARG A 348 -42.86 -6.70 11.41
C ARG A 348 -44.15 -6.35 10.73
N ARG A 349 -45.04 -5.59 11.43
CA ARG A 349 -46.33 -5.12 10.89
C ARG A 349 -46.09 -4.21 9.67
N TRP A 350 -46.89 -4.41 8.58
CA TRP A 350 -46.70 -3.74 7.30
C TRP A 350 -46.78 -2.20 7.32
N TRP A 351 -47.31 -1.61 8.41
CA TRP A 351 -47.40 -0.14 8.59
C TRP A 351 -46.22 0.48 9.36
N ASP A 352 -45.26 -0.29 9.82
CA ASP A 352 -44.07 0.24 10.53
C ASP A 352 -43.04 0.71 9.51
N ARG A 353 -43.23 1.92 8.99
CA ARG A 353 -42.47 2.57 7.92
C ARG A 353 -41.11 3.08 8.31
N SER A 354 -40.65 2.92 9.56
CA SER A 354 -39.38 3.48 10.05
C SER A 354 -38.32 2.43 10.36
N GLY A 355 -38.22 1.37 9.54
CA GLY A 355 -37.20 0.35 9.70
C GLY A 355 -35.80 0.83 9.49
N PHE A 356 -34.84 0.18 10.18
CA PHE A 356 -33.41 0.47 9.99
C PHE A 356 -33.00 0.41 8.51
N ALA A 357 -33.49 -0.60 7.76
CA ALA A 357 -33.32 -0.72 6.31
C ALA A 357 -33.81 0.52 5.54
N ASP A 358 -35.02 0.99 5.87
CA ASP A 358 -35.62 2.15 5.19
C ASP A 358 -34.91 3.45 5.49
N ARG A 359 -34.36 3.57 6.71
CA ARG A 359 -33.52 4.74 7.07
C ARG A 359 -32.21 4.72 6.32
N LEU A 360 -31.50 3.57 6.29
CA LEU A 360 -30.28 3.41 5.51
C LEU A 360 -30.48 3.73 4.04
N ALA A 361 -31.54 3.15 3.41
CA ALA A 361 -31.83 3.38 1.99
C ALA A 361 -32.11 4.85 1.66
N ARG A 362 -32.72 5.62 2.59
CA ARG A 362 -32.99 7.05 2.39
C ARG A 362 -31.73 7.92 2.52
N HIS A 363 -30.82 7.59 3.43
CA HIS A 363 -29.66 8.43 3.72
C HIS A 363 -28.38 8.01 2.99
N ALA A 364 -28.40 6.86 2.30
CA ALA A 364 -27.28 6.39 1.50
C ALA A 364 -27.78 5.78 0.17
N PRO A 365 -28.26 6.60 -0.76
CA PRO A 365 -28.66 6.13 -2.09
C PRO A 365 -27.46 5.64 -2.93
N ASP A 366 -26.26 5.88 -2.46
CA ASP A 366 -24.97 5.49 -3.03
C ASP A 366 -24.48 4.12 -2.53
N LEU A 367 -25.21 3.44 -1.64
CA LEU A 367 -24.84 2.14 -1.10
C LEU A 367 -25.84 1.06 -1.46
N ASP A 368 -25.35 -0.11 -1.86
CA ASP A 368 -26.20 -1.28 -2.08
C ASP A 368 -26.66 -1.85 -0.74
N LEU A 369 -27.98 -2.09 -0.59
CA LEU A 369 -28.54 -2.68 0.61
C LEU A 369 -29.02 -4.11 0.36
N VAL A 370 -28.43 -5.08 1.03
CA VAL A 370 -28.80 -6.50 0.98
C VAL A 370 -29.54 -6.88 2.24
N VAL A 371 -30.80 -7.25 2.11
CA VAL A 371 -31.67 -7.62 3.24
C VAL A 371 -31.86 -9.14 3.26
N ILE A 372 -31.37 -9.79 4.30
CA ILE A 372 -31.46 -11.23 4.48
C ILE A 372 -32.61 -11.56 5.45
N ALA A 373 -33.55 -12.41 5.01
CA ALA A 373 -34.62 -12.89 5.88
C ALA A 373 -34.05 -13.84 6.95
N LEU A 374 -34.35 -13.51 8.20
CA LEU A 374 -34.03 -14.36 9.36
C LEU A 374 -35.34 -15.09 9.74
N ASP A 375 -35.48 -16.38 9.32
CA ASP A 375 -36.59 -17.18 9.74
C ASP A 375 -36.51 -17.40 11.26
N GLU A 376 -37.54 -17.02 11.99
CA GLU A 376 -37.74 -17.54 13.32
C GLU A 376 -38.08 -19.04 13.18
N LYS A 377 -37.33 -19.92 13.85
CA LYS A 377 -37.87 -21.26 14.12
C LYS A 377 -39.15 -21.08 14.92
N PRO A 378 -40.24 -21.83 14.55
CA PRO A 378 -41.47 -21.81 15.29
C PRO A 378 -41.27 -22.18 16.77
#